data_538742f40c1bb9a406882a7196c01326
#
_entry.id   538742f40c1bb9a406882a7196c01326
#
_cell.length_a   1.000
_cell.length_b   1.000
_cell.length_c   1.000
_cell.angle_alpha   90.00
_cell.angle_beta   90.00
_cell.angle_gamma   90.00
#
_symmetry.space_group_name_H-M   'P 1'
#
loop_
_entity.id
_entity.type
_entity.pdbx_description
1 polymer ?
#
loop_
_entity_poly.entity_id
_entity_poly.type
_entity_poly.pdbx_seq_one_letter_code
_entity_poly.pdbx_strand_id
1 'polypeptide(L)'
;MLAAAPDGLACVVVDYLQLVAPPADAKREPREQQVAAMSRRFKLLAHAINCPVFLLAQLNRESEKEDRRPRLSDLRESGSIEQDADRVWFLYRPKPAPSEPSAAEDASEIDVALYQCKCRNGPAGIDAVLRFNRPLFTFTT
;
A
#
# COMPACT_ATOMS: atom_id res chain seq x y z
N MET A 1 -24.66 -4.32 5.07
CA MET A 1 -25.43 -3.22 4.44
C MET A 1 -24.52 -2.01 4.39
N LEU A 2 -24.12 -1.56 3.21
CA LEU A 2 -23.47 -0.26 3.05
C LEU A 2 -24.55 0.80 3.27
N ALA A 3 -24.38 1.66 4.27
CA ALA A 3 -25.22 2.85 4.39
C ALA A 3 -25.00 3.69 3.11
N ALA A 4 -26.06 4.01 2.42
CA ALA A 4 -26.00 4.88 1.25
C ALA A 4 -25.52 6.26 1.72
N ALA A 5 -24.31 6.66 1.31
CA ALA A 5 -23.87 8.03 1.48
C ALA A 5 -24.75 8.91 0.57
N PRO A 6 -25.43 9.95 1.09
CA PRO A 6 -26.35 10.76 0.30
C PRO A 6 -25.68 11.45 -0.90
N ASP A 7 -24.37 11.71 -0.80
CA ASP A 7 -23.56 12.39 -1.83
C ASP A 7 -22.66 11.43 -2.63
N GLY A 8 -22.86 10.12 -2.49
CA GLY A 8 -21.98 9.10 -3.07
C GLY A 8 -20.74 8.81 -2.21
N LEU A 9 -19.92 7.85 -2.66
CA LEU A 9 -18.68 7.48 -1.98
C LEU A 9 -17.53 8.34 -2.50
N ALA A 10 -16.78 8.98 -1.59
CA ALA A 10 -15.55 9.69 -1.93
C ALA A 10 -14.39 8.72 -2.21
N CYS A 11 -14.30 7.62 -1.46
CA CYS A 11 -13.35 6.54 -1.66
C CYS A 11 -13.79 5.26 -0.93
N VAL A 12 -13.19 4.14 -1.30
CA VAL A 12 -13.27 2.87 -0.58
C VAL A 12 -11.88 2.52 -0.08
N VAL A 13 -11.76 2.19 1.21
CA VAL A 13 -10.49 1.73 1.81
C VAL A 13 -10.64 0.29 2.26
N VAL A 14 -9.69 -0.55 1.86
CA VAL A 14 -9.63 -1.97 2.24
C VAL A 14 -8.36 -2.21 3.06
N ASP A 15 -8.52 -2.47 4.33
CA ASP A 15 -7.42 -2.75 5.27
C ASP A 15 -7.55 -4.20 5.77
N TYR A 16 -6.79 -5.08 5.24
CA TYR A 16 -5.86 -5.11 4.14
C TYR A 16 -6.16 -6.33 3.24
N LEU A 17 -5.58 -6.38 2.04
CA LEU A 17 -5.90 -7.36 1.00
C LEU A 17 -5.87 -8.82 1.49
N GLN A 18 -4.88 -9.17 2.32
CA GLN A 18 -4.69 -10.54 2.78
C GLN A 18 -5.80 -11.06 3.70
N LEU A 19 -6.63 -10.17 4.28
CA LEU A 19 -7.82 -10.54 5.06
C LEU A 19 -9.07 -10.75 4.20
N VAL A 20 -9.04 -10.32 2.95
CA VAL A 20 -10.18 -10.49 2.05
C VAL A 20 -10.26 -11.95 1.61
N ALA A 21 -11.46 -12.52 1.70
CA ALA A 21 -11.71 -13.87 1.21
C ALA A 21 -11.59 -13.90 -0.33
N PRO A 22 -10.85 -14.87 -0.89
CA PRO A 22 -10.76 -15.00 -2.34
C PRO A 22 -12.13 -15.31 -2.94
N PRO A 23 -12.40 -14.90 -4.17
CA PRO A 23 -13.62 -15.23 -4.86
C PRO A 23 -13.80 -16.74 -5.01
N ALA A 24 -15.06 -17.20 -5.10
CA ALA A 24 -15.39 -18.62 -5.07
C ALA A 24 -14.71 -19.42 -6.18
N ASP A 25 -14.57 -18.82 -7.34
CA ASP A 25 -13.90 -19.39 -8.53
C ASP A 25 -12.36 -19.49 -8.36
N ALA A 26 -11.75 -18.68 -7.54
CA ALA A 26 -10.32 -18.71 -7.25
C ALA A 26 -9.97 -19.35 -5.89
N LYS A 27 -10.94 -19.83 -5.11
CA LYS A 27 -10.71 -20.28 -3.73
C LYS A 27 -9.77 -21.50 -3.64
N ARG A 28 -9.70 -22.32 -4.68
CA ARG A 28 -8.86 -23.53 -4.75
C ARG A 28 -7.53 -23.30 -5.46
N GLU A 29 -7.33 -22.11 -6.02
CA GLU A 29 -6.13 -21.75 -6.75
C GLU A 29 -4.94 -21.46 -5.81
N PRO A 30 -3.70 -21.53 -6.31
CA PRO A 30 -2.53 -21.05 -5.58
C PRO A 30 -2.71 -19.60 -5.09
N ARG A 31 -2.08 -19.25 -3.98
CA ARG A 31 -2.26 -17.94 -3.34
C ARG A 31 -2.03 -16.75 -4.28
N GLU A 32 -1.03 -16.84 -5.15
CA GLU A 32 -0.76 -15.82 -6.18
C GLU A 32 -1.96 -15.59 -7.10
N GLN A 33 -2.62 -16.64 -7.53
CA GLN A 33 -3.80 -16.53 -8.38
C GLN A 33 -5.01 -16.00 -7.63
N GLN A 34 -5.15 -16.33 -6.34
CA GLN A 34 -6.17 -15.73 -5.48
C GLN A 34 -5.98 -14.22 -5.35
N VAL A 35 -4.73 -13.78 -5.12
CA VAL A 35 -4.38 -12.36 -5.03
C VAL A 35 -4.64 -11.66 -6.36
N ALA A 36 -4.28 -12.28 -7.48
CA ALA A 36 -4.55 -11.75 -8.81
C ALA A 36 -6.06 -11.56 -9.06
N ALA A 37 -6.87 -12.55 -8.73
CA ALA A 37 -8.31 -12.48 -8.88
C ALA A 37 -8.93 -11.37 -8.01
N MET A 38 -8.44 -11.20 -6.78
CA MET A 38 -8.88 -10.13 -5.88
C MET A 38 -8.49 -8.75 -6.41
N SER A 39 -7.22 -8.56 -6.80
CA SER A 39 -6.72 -7.31 -7.37
C SER A 39 -7.56 -6.88 -8.56
N ARG A 40 -7.79 -7.80 -9.50
CA ARG A 40 -8.62 -7.56 -10.67
C ARG A 40 -10.05 -7.14 -10.31
N ARG A 41 -10.66 -7.79 -9.32
CA ARG A 41 -12.02 -7.45 -8.88
C ARG A 41 -12.09 -6.07 -8.23
N PHE A 42 -11.09 -5.67 -7.43
CA PHE A 42 -11.05 -4.32 -6.88
C PHE A 42 -10.87 -3.26 -7.96
N LYS A 43 -10.09 -3.54 -9.01
CA LYS A 43 -9.97 -2.66 -10.17
C LYS A 43 -11.32 -2.48 -10.87
N LEU A 44 -12.03 -3.58 -11.12
CA LEU A 44 -13.35 -3.55 -11.74
C LEU A 44 -14.40 -2.85 -10.85
N LEU A 45 -14.33 -3.07 -9.53
CA LEU A 45 -15.19 -2.38 -8.56
C LEU A 45 -15.00 -0.87 -8.66
N ALA A 46 -13.74 -0.38 -8.62
CA ALA A 46 -13.44 1.05 -8.73
C ALA A 46 -14.08 1.68 -9.99
N HIS A 47 -14.00 0.97 -11.13
CA HIS A 47 -14.66 1.41 -12.37
C HIS A 47 -16.18 1.38 -12.26
N ALA A 48 -16.77 0.31 -11.73
CA ALA A 48 -18.22 0.14 -11.65
C ALA A 48 -18.89 1.18 -10.76
N ILE A 49 -18.24 1.57 -9.66
CA ILE A 49 -18.78 2.56 -8.73
C ILE A 49 -18.26 3.99 -9.02
N ASN A 50 -17.39 4.15 -10.02
CA ASN A 50 -16.72 5.40 -10.35
C ASN A 50 -16.10 6.10 -9.12
N CYS A 51 -15.40 5.32 -8.29
CA CYS A 51 -14.87 5.77 -7.01
C CYS A 51 -13.47 5.17 -6.78
N PRO A 52 -12.51 5.94 -6.25
CA PRO A 52 -11.19 5.43 -5.92
C PRO A 52 -11.27 4.30 -4.88
N VAL A 53 -10.51 3.22 -5.10
CA VAL A 53 -10.31 2.14 -4.14
C VAL A 53 -8.86 2.15 -3.67
N PHE A 54 -8.66 2.38 -2.37
CA PHE A 54 -7.37 2.27 -1.70
C PHE A 54 -7.27 0.87 -1.11
N LEU A 55 -6.33 0.09 -1.62
CA LEU A 55 -6.10 -1.28 -1.20
C LEU A 55 -4.78 -1.35 -0.45
N LEU A 56 -4.83 -1.56 0.86
CA LEU A 56 -3.64 -1.79 1.66
C LEU A 56 -3.15 -3.22 1.45
N ALA A 57 -1.84 -3.39 1.33
CA ALA A 57 -1.22 -4.70 1.17
C ALA A 57 0.09 -4.78 1.95
N GLN A 58 0.32 -5.93 2.56
CA GLN A 58 1.55 -6.17 3.30
C GLN A 58 2.69 -6.50 2.33
N LEU A 59 3.86 -5.90 2.56
CA LEU A 59 5.09 -6.26 1.86
C LEU A 59 5.65 -7.59 2.37
N ASN A 60 6.46 -8.25 1.53
CA ASN A 60 7.32 -9.31 2.03
C ASN A 60 8.44 -8.71 2.90
N ARG A 61 9.05 -9.54 3.73
CA ARG A 61 10.12 -9.09 4.64
C ARG A 61 11.50 -9.00 3.99
N GLU A 62 11.59 -9.19 2.69
CA GLU A 62 12.90 -9.17 2.00
C GLU A 62 13.47 -7.77 1.94
N SER A 63 12.63 -6.75 1.69
CA SER A 63 13.08 -5.36 1.71
C SER A 63 13.63 -4.92 3.07
N GLU A 64 13.06 -5.43 4.18
CA GLU A 64 13.57 -5.17 5.53
C GLU A 64 14.92 -5.87 5.76
N LYS A 65 15.04 -7.11 5.30
CA LYS A 65 16.30 -7.89 5.45
C LYS A 65 17.46 -7.32 4.63
N GLU A 66 17.15 -6.88 3.40
CA GLU A 66 18.12 -6.27 2.49
C GLU A 66 18.39 -4.80 2.81
N ASP A 67 17.63 -4.24 3.76
CA ASP A 67 17.80 -2.88 4.25
C ASP A 67 17.84 -1.83 3.15
N ARG A 68 16.90 -1.94 2.25
CA ARG A 68 16.76 -1.09 1.07
C ARG A 68 15.35 -0.52 0.95
N ARG A 69 15.21 0.49 0.10
CA ARG A 69 13.90 1.00 -0.33
C ARG A 69 13.04 -0.13 -0.91
N PRO A 70 11.74 -0.21 -0.55
CA PRO A 70 10.80 -1.16 -1.14
C PRO A 70 10.70 -1.01 -2.66
N ARG A 71 10.49 -2.13 -3.34
CA ARG A 71 10.28 -2.21 -4.79
C ARG A 71 8.95 -2.90 -5.09
N LEU A 72 8.44 -2.77 -6.31
CA LEU A 72 7.21 -3.45 -6.73
C LEU A 72 7.29 -4.98 -6.55
N SER A 73 8.46 -5.57 -6.76
CA SER A 73 8.72 -7.00 -6.50
C SER A 73 8.55 -7.44 -5.04
N ASP A 74 8.57 -6.50 -4.10
CA ASP A 74 8.37 -6.79 -2.67
C ASP A 74 6.89 -6.87 -2.28
N LEU A 75 6.01 -6.49 -3.16
CA LEU A 75 4.59 -6.80 -3.02
C LEU A 75 4.43 -8.31 -3.12
N ARG A 76 4.18 -8.99 -2.04
CA ARG A 76 4.09 -10.44 -1.94
C ARG A 76 2.98 -10.98 -2.86
N GLU A 77 3.31 -11.99 -3.69
CA GLU A 77 2.36 -12.67 -4.57
C GLU A 77 1.70 -11.76 -5.64
N SER A 78 2.43 -10.78 -6.22
CA SER A 78 1.80 -9.56 -6.70
C SER A 78 2.15 -9.02 -8.08
N GLY A 79 2.67 -9.79 -8.98
CA GLY A 79 2.80 -9.34 -10.38
C GLY A 79 1.49 -8.75 -10.93
N SER A 80 0.36 -9.26 -10.48
CA SER A 80 -0.98 -8.78 -10.83
C SER A 80 -1.36 -7.45 -10.17
N ILE A 81 -1.02 -7.25 -8.89
CA ILE A 81 -1.28 -5.96 -8.20
C ILE A 81 -0.51 -4.85 -8.93
N GLU A 82 0.74 -5.12 -9.31
CA GLU A 82 1.51 -4.16 -10.09
C GLU A 82 0.80 -3.81 -11.41
N GLN A 83 0.22 -4.78 -12.12
CA GLN A 83 -0.46 -4.53 -13.39
C GLN A 83 -1.78 -3.78 -13.22
N ASP A 84 -2.60 -4.15 -12.25
CA ASP A 84 -3.95 -3.62 -12.05
C ASP A 84 -3.96 -2.23 -11.40
N ALA A 85 -3.06 -1.96 -10.45
CA ALA A 85 -3.02 -0.69 -9.76
C ALA A 85 -2.62 0.47 -10.69
N ASP A 86 -3.33 1.60 -10.59
CA ASP A 86 -2.97 2.83 -11.30
C ASP A 86 -1.86 3.58 -10.59
N ARG A 87 -1.83 3.49 -9.27
CA ARG A 87 -0.79 4.06 -8.43
C ARG A 87 -0.38 3.07 -7.37
N VAL A 88 0.90 3.06 -7.01
CA VAL A 88 1.43 2.28 -5.89
C VAL A 88 2.31 3.18 -5.05
N TRP A 89 2.00 3.24 -3.76
CA TRP A 89 2.80 3.92 -2.76
C TRP A 89 3.34 2.93 -1.76
N PHE A 90 4.58 3.11 -1.36
CA PHE A 90 5.18 2.43 -0.22
C PHE A 90 5.34 3.40 0.94
N LEU A 91 4.93 2.95 2.11
CA LEU A 91 5.22 3.61 3.37
C LEU A 91 6.36 2.83 4.03
N TYR A 92 7.49 3.48 4.28
CA TYR A 92 8.66 2.82 4.86
C TYR A 92 9.48 3.79 5.71
N ARG A 93 10.26 3.25 6.63
CA ARG A 93 11.21 4.05 7.42
C ARG A 93 12.52 4.15 6.65
N PRO A 94 12.93 5.34 6.17
CA PRO A 94 14.22 5.51 5.54
C PRO A 94 15.32 5.35 6.60
N LYS A 95 16.46 4.81 6.21
CA LYS A 95 17.64 4.85 7.06
C LYS A 95 18.19 6.27 7.13
N PRO A 96 18.68 6.68 8.31
CA PRO A 96 19.46 7.90 8.41
C PRO A 96 20.72 7.80 7.54
N ALA A 97 21.15 8.93 6.99
CA ALA A 97 22.41 8.98 6.28
C ALA A 97 23.55 8.57 7.23
N PRO A 98 24.66 7.98 6.74
CA PRO A 98 25.78 7.57 7.59
C PRO A 98 26.38 8.68 8.45
N SER A 99 26.14 9.94 8.07
CA SER A 99 26.57 11.15 8.79
C SER A 99 25.54 11.67 9.81
N GLU A 100 24.32 11.12 9.83
CA GLU A 100 23.29 11.54 10.76
C GLU A 100 23.21 10.61 11.95
N PRO A 101 23.07 11.14 13.17
CA PRO A 101 22.84 10.28 14.34
C PRO A 101 21.56 9.48 14.10
N SER A 102 21.66 8.17 14.23
CA SER A 102 20.49 7.30 14.22
C SER A 102 19.48 7.82 15.23
N ALA A 103 18.30 8.23 14.78
CA ALA A 103 17.23 8.55 15.69
C ALA A 103 17.03 7.34 16.61
N ALA A 104 17.09 7.57 17.92
CA ALA A 104 16.98 6.51 18.90
C ALA A 104 15.74 5.67 18.59
N GLU A 105 15.84 4.34 18.72
CA GLU A 105 14.69 3.45 18.49
C GLU A 105 13.46 3.83 19.32
N ASP A 106 13.69 4.52 20.44
CA ASP A 106 12.68 5.03 21.38
C ASP A 106 12.20 6.46 21.07
N ALA A 107 12.62 7.07 19.96
CA ALA A 107 12.15 8.41 19.62
C ALA A 107 10.62 8.43 19.50
N SER A 108 9.98 9.42 20.13
CA SER A 108 8.54 9.63 20.06
C SER A 108 8.07 10.00 18.65
N GLU A 109 8.97 10.58 17.86
CA GLU A 109 8.73 10.94 16.47
C GLU A 109 9.77 10.30 15.56
N ILE A 110 9.34 9.77 14.45
CA ILE A 110 10.19 9.16 13.44
C ILE A 110 9.84 9.67 12.05
N ASP A 111 10.83 9.76 11.18
CA ASP A 111 10.60 10.05 9.79
C ASP A 111 10.13 8.79 9.06
N VAL A 112 9.07 8.95 8.28
CA VAL A 112 8.49 7.91 7.44
C VAL A 112 8.39 8.45 6.02
N ALA A 113 8.90 7.72 5.05
CA ALA A 113 8.82 8.10 3.67
C ALA A 113 7.58 7.47 3.01
N LEU A 114 6.84 8.29 2.28
CA LEU A 114 5.79 7.87 1.36
C LEU A 114 6.36 7.95 -0.05
N TYR A 115 6.63 6.82 -0.66
CA TYR A 115 7.25 6.69 -1.97
C TYR A 115 6.26 6.24 -3.02
N GLN A 116 5.98 7.10 -4.02
CA GLN A 116 5.18 6.73 -5.17
C GLN A 116 6.06 6.02 -6.21
N CYS A 117 6.06 4.69 -6.19
CA CYS A 117 6.88 3.90 -7.11
C CYS A 117 6.21 3.66 -8.46
N LYS A 118 4.89 3.79 -8.55
CA LYS A 118 4.12 3.67 -9.79
C LYS A 118 3.06 4.75 -9.88
N CYS A 119 2.94 5.36 -11.05
CA CYS A 119 1.81 6.20 -11.44
C CYS A 119 1.51 6.00 -12.93
N ARG A 120 0.33 5.51 -13.29
CA ARG A 120 -0.04 5.22 -14.69
C ARG A 120 -0.13 6.48 -15.54
N ASN A 121 -0.65 7.56 -14.97
CA ASN A 121 -0.96 8.79 -15.69
C ASN A 121 -0.15 9.99 -15.19
N GLY A 122 1.04 9.76 -14.67
CA GLY A 122 1.89 10.84 -14.15
C GLY A 122 3.30 10.36 -13.79
N PRO A 123 4.13 11.23 -13.22
CA PRO A 123 5.48 10.86 -12.81
C PRO A 123 5.45 9.85 -11.66
N ALA A 124 6.42 8.96 -11.68
CA ALA A 124 6.75 8.05 -10.58
C ALA A 124 8.09 8.45 -9.96
N GLY A 125 8.47 7.81 -8.86
CA GLY A 125 9.74 8.12 -8.19
C GLY A 125 9.66 9.33 -7.26
N ILE A 126 8.45 9.73 -6.85
CA ILE A 126 8.22 10.87 -5.95
C ILE A 126 8.24 10.36 -4.51
N ASP A 127 9.04 11.03 -3.68
CA ASP A 127 9.08 10.81 -2.24
C ASP A 127 8.47 12.01 -1.49
N ALA A 128 7.74 11.71 -0.44
CA ALA A 128 7.38 12.69 0.58
C ALA A 128 7.83 12.15 1.95
N VAL A 129 8.49 12.97 2.74
CA VAL A 129 8.85 12.62 4.11
C VAL A 129 7.77 13.16 5.04
N LEU A 130 7.22 12.27 5.85
CA LEU A 130 6.21 12.56 6.86
C LEU A 130 6.83 12.29 8.23
N ARG A 131 6.49 13.10 9.20
CA ARG A 131 6.86 12.86 10.60
C ARG A 131 5.74 12.10 11.29
N PHE A 132 6.05 10.91 11.79
CA PHE A 132 5.09 10.07 12.51
C PHE A 132 5.30 10.18 14.01
N ASN A 133 4.29 10.70 14.71
CA ASN A 133 4.25 10.74 16.17
C ASN A 133 3.71 9.40 16.68
N ARG A 134 4.57 8.59 17.28
CA ARG A 134 4.25 7.21 17.73
C ARG A 134 3.23 7.17 18.86
N PRO A 135 3.35 7.98 19.93
CA PRO A 135 2.36 8.01 21.01
C PRO A 135 0.96 8.43 20.55
N LEU A 136 0.86 9.35 19.61
CA LEU A 136 -0.42 9.89 19.15
C LEU A 136 -0.96 9.19 17.89
N PHE A 137 -0.17 8.32 17.26
CA PHE A 137 -0.49 7.67 15.99
C PHE A 137 -0.90 8.67 14.89
N THR A 138 -0.22 9.82 14.81
CA THR A 138 -0.51 10.90 13.87
C THR A 138 0.67 11.17 12.96
N PHE A 139 0.38 11.59 11.72
CA PHE A 139 1.38 12.08 10.79
C PHE A 139 1.29 13.60 10.69
N THR A 140 2.46 14.24 10.56
CA THR A 140 2.61 15.67 10.27
C THR A 140 3.57 15.84 9.08
N THR A 141 3.43 16.94 8.36
CA THR A 141 4.31 17.35 7.25
C THR A 141 5.40 18.27 7.74
#